data_1a8d9c63e59898c69ccd4fcce54d1e74
#
_entry.id   1a8d9c63e59898c69ccd4fcce54d1e74
#
_cell.length_a   1.000
_cell.length_b   1.000
_cell.length_c   1.000
_cell.angle_alpha   90.00
_cell.angle_beta   90.00
_cell.angle_gamma   90.00
#
_symmetry.space_group_name_H-M   'P 1'
#
loop_
_entity.id
_entity.type
_entity.pdbx_description
1 polymer ?
#
loop_
_entity_poly.entity_id
_entity_poly.type
_entity_poly.pdbx_seq_one_letter_code
_entity_poly.pdbx_strand_id
1 'polypeptide(L)'
;MNVAYYVLIFDHATDAFLECIGMNEAARIASRASVFVVEAHLTYEKEVMVGDALSVESRILDADSKRMHLFHQMTCPSNNPDQVVATNELMLLYVDMMTRRSADMPATIRSTIKKLICNQNDLPTPIQVGSTIGIRRR
;
A
#
# COMPACT_ATOMS: atom_id res chain seq x y z
N MET A 1 -0.20 13.93 15.73
CA MET A 1 -0.09 12.45 15.88
C MET A 1 1.35 12.02 15.61
N ASN A 2 1.85 11.07 16.35
CA ASN A 2 3.23 10.58 16.20
C ASN A 2 3.40 9.84 14.84
N VAL A 3 4.55 9.99 14.20
CA VAL A 3 4.90 9.31 12.94
C VAL A 3 4.68 7.80 13.01
N ALA A 4 5.00 7.17 14.14
CA ALA A 4 4.81 5.73 14.32
C ALA A 4 3.35 5.29 14.16
N TYR A 5 2.39 6.11 14.53
CA TYR A 5 0.96 5.81 14.38
C TYR A 5 0.53 5.85 12.91
N TYR A 6 1.07 6.76 12.11
CA TYR A 6 0.80 6.78 10.66
C TYR A 6 1.29 5.49 10.02
N VAL A 7 2.50 5.06 10.35
CA VAL A 7 3.08 3.82 9.80
C VAL A 7 2.24 2.62 10.22
N LEU A 8 1.80 2.56 11.49
CA LEU A 8 0.97 1.47 11.99
C LEU A 8 -0.37 1.39 11.22
N ILE A 9 -1.02 2.53 11.02
CA ILE A 9 -2.29 2.58 10.28
C ILE A 9 -2.09 2.12 8.84
N PHE A 10 -1.01 2.54 8.19
CA PHE A 10 -0.70 2.10 6.83
C PHE A 10 -0.34 0.61 6.76
N ASP A 11 0.32 0.07 7.79
CA ASP A 11 0.59 -1.37 7.87
C ASP A 11 -0.72 -2.17 7.95
N HIS A 12 -1.66 -1.71 8.76
CA HIS A 12 -2.98 -2.33 8.84
C HIS A 12 -3.72 -2.26 7.49
N ALA A 13 -3.59 -1.15 6.77
CA ALA A 13 -4.18 -1.00 5.43
C ALA A 13 -3.53 -1.97 4.42
N THR A 14 -2.23 -2.18 4.51
CA THR A 14 -1.52 -3.17 3.69
C THR A 14 -2.02 -4.58 3.97
N ASP A 15 -2.17 -4.95 5.24
CA ASP A 15 -2.71 -6.26 5.63
C ASP A 15 -4.14 -6.45 5.11
N ALA A 16 -4.98 -5.42 5.21
CA ALA A 16 -6.34 -5.45 4.69
C ALA A 16 -6.37 -5.61 3.17
N PHE A 17 -5.45 -4.94 2.46
CA PHE A 17 -5.32 -5.10 1.02
C PHE A 17 -4.90 -6.52 0.64
N LEU A 18 -3.91 -7.08 1.32
CA LEU A 18 -3.45 -8.45 1.07
C LEU A 18 -4.56 -9.45 1.34
N GLU A 19 -5.33 -9.27 2.39
CA GLU A 19 -6.50 -10.11 2.68
C GLU A 19 -7.53 -10.02 1.55
N CYS A 20 -7.78 -8.82 1.04
CA CYS A 20 -8.73 -8.58 -0.05
C CYS A 20 -8.36 -9.32 -1.34
N ILE A 21 -7.07 -9.47 -1.64
CA ILE A 21 -6.60 -10.17 -2.83
C ILE A 21 -6.34 -11.67 -2.61
N GLY A 22 -6.65 -12.19 -1.42
CA GLY A 22 -6.52 -13.61 -1.10
C GLY A 22 -5.19 -14.01 -0.47
N MET A 23 -4.37 -13.05 -0.05
CA MET A 23 -3.09 -13.29 0.63
C MET A 23 -3.19 -13.03 2.14
N ASN A 24 -4.22 -13.55 2.80
CA ASN A 24 -4.35 -13.47 4.25
C ASN A 24 -3.27 -14.32 4.94
N GLU A 25 -3.19 -14.20 6.27
CA GLU A 25 -2.19 -14.92 7.06
C GLU A 25 -2.26 -16.43 6.85
N ALA A 26 -3.48 -17.01 6.84
CA ALA A 26 -3.67 -18.45 6.64
C ALA A 26 -3.14 -18.91 5.28
N ALA A 27 -3.42 -18.15 4.21
CA ALA A 27 -2.92 -18.45 2.86
C ALA A 27 -1.39 -18.36 2.79
N ARG A 28 -0.79 -17.37 3.44
CA ARG A 28 0.67 -17.22 3.50
C ARG A 28 1.34 -18.37 4.25
N ILE A 29 0.76 -18.80 5.36
CA ILE A 29 1.24 -19.96 6.12
C ILE A 29 1.14 -21.23 5.29
N ALA A 30 0.00 -21.46 4.63
CA ALA A 30 -0.22 -22.66 3.81
C ALA A 30 0.74 -22.76 2.63
N SER A 31 1.05 -21.62 1.98
CA SER A 31 1.97 -21.56 0.84
C SER A 31 3.43 -21.42 1.26
N ARG A 32 3.72 -21.24 2.55
CA ARG A 32 5.05 -20.96 3.10
C ARG A 32 5.68 -19.74 2.43
N ALA A 33 4.88 -18.71 2.21
CA ALA A 33 5.30 -17.48 1.57
C ALA A 33 5.00 -16.29 2.47
N SER A 34 5.62 -15.18 2.16
CA SER A 34 5.35 -13.90 2.82
C SER A 34 5.47 -12.76 1.82
N VAL A 35 5.00 -11.59 2.24
CA VAL A 35 5.12 -10.36 1.46
C VAL A 35 5.94 -9.37 2.26
N PHE A 36 7.05 -8.91 1.70
CA PHE A 36 7.96 -7.98 2.34
C PHE A 36 7.82 -6.60 1.72
N VAL A 37 7.82 -5.57 2.57
CA VAL A 37 7.98 -4.19 2.14
C VAL A 37 9.47 -3.97 1.88
N VAL A 38 9.84 -3.71 0.63
CA VAL A 38 11.24 -3.48 0.26
C VAL A 38 11.55 -2.01 0.04
N GLU A 39 10.53 -1.17 -0.14
CA GLU A 39 10.68 0.26 -0.30
C GLU A 39 9.40 0.95 0.14
N ALA A 40 9.52 2.08 0.82
CA ALA A 40 8.38 2.87 1.26
C ALA A 40 8.72 4.36 1.16
N HIS A 41 7.74 5.13 0.66
CA HIS A 41 7.82 6.58 0.63
C HIS A 41 6.56 7.14 1.27
N LEU A 42 6.73 7.83 2.40
CA LEU A 42 5.64 8.44 3.14
C LEU A 42 5.65 9.95 2.96
N THR A 43 4.46 10.53 2.83
CA THR A 43 4.29 11.98 2.90
C THR A 43 3.33 12.31 4.02
N TYR A 44 3.60 13.42 4.72
CA TYR A 44 2.78 13.94 5.80
C TYR A 44 2.35 15.33 5.39
N GLU A 45 1.10 15.50 4.99
CA GLU A 45 0.62 16.72 4.34
C GLU A 45 -0.22 17.59 5.25
N LYS A 46 -0.84 16.97 6.27
CA LYS A 46 -1.65 17.69 7.25
C LYS A 46 -1.59 17.00 8.60
N GLU A 47 -1.52 17.79 9.66
CA GLU A 47 -1.58 17.28 11.01
C GLU A 47 -3.00 16.78 11.36
N VAL A 48 -3.06 15.65 12.07
CA VAL A 48 -4.30 15.14 12.66
C VAL A 48 -4.11 14.98 14.16
N MET A 49 -5.21 15.12 14.88
CA MET A 49 -5.24 15.07 16.33
C MET A 49 -5.62 13.68 16.82
N VAL A 50 -5.20 13.34 18.04
CA VAL A 50 -5.65 12.12 18.72
C VAL A 50 -7.17 12.17 18.85
N GLY A 51 -7.83 11.07 18.47
CA GLY A 51 -9.29 10.98 18.46
C GLY A 51 -9.95 11.29 17.12
N ASP A 52 -9.21 11.84 16.15
CA ASP A 52 -9.73 12.02 14.80
C ASP A 52 -9.96 10.65 14.14
N ALA A 53 -11.11 10.50 13.50
CA ALA A 53 -11.40 9.31 12.69
C ALA A 53 -10.67 9.41 11.36
N LEU A 54 -9.90 8.39 11.02
CA LEU A 54 -9.10 8.35 9.80
C LEU A 54 -9.62 7.27 8.85
N SER A 55 -9.51 7.53 7.56
CA SER A 55 -9.83 6.58 6.50
C SER A 55 -8.62 6.40 5.60
N VAL A 56 -8.37 5.18 5.16
CA VAL A 56 -7.30 4.88 4.21
C VAL A 56 -7.90 4.19 2.99
N GLU A 57 -7.62 4.75 1.83
CA GLU A 57 -7.92 4.11 0.55
C GLU A 57 -6.64 3.52 -0.03
N SER A 58 -6.73 2.27 -0.48
CA SER A 58 -5.59 1.56 -1.04
C SER A 58 -5.79 1.34 -2.54
N ARG A 59 -4.74 1.56 -3.30
CA ARG A 59 -4.75 1.39 -4.75
C ARG A 59 -3.49 0.67 -5.19
N ILE A 60 -3.65 -0.35 -6.04
CA ILE A 60 -2.51 -0.97 -6.69
C ILE A 60 -2.23 -0.26 -8.01
N LEU A 61 -1.01 0.26 -8.17
CA LEU A 61 -0.61 1.05 -9.32
C LEU A 61 -0.04 0.18 -10.44
N ASP A 62 0.73 -0.85 -10.06
CA ASP A 62 1.39 -1.73 -11.00
C ASP A 62 1.77 -3.03 -10.30
N ALA A 63 2.06 -4.06 -11.07
CA ALA A 63 2.53 -5.34 -10.56
C ALA A 63 3.24 -6.13 -11.65
N ASP A 64 4.17 -6.97 -11.22
CA ASP A 64 4.74 -8.02 -12.06
C ASP A 64 4.51 -9.39 -11.40
N SER A 65 5.22 -10.42 -11.83
CA SER A 65 5.02 -11.76 -11.27
C SER A 65 5.40 -11.89 -9.80
N LYS A 66 6.21 -10.97 -9.25
CA LYS A 66 6.81 -11.04 -7.92
C LYS A 66 6.58 -9.82 -7.05
N ARG A 67 6.21 -8.68 -7.64
CA ARG A 67 6.16 -7.39 -6.96
C ARG A 67 4.81 -6.71 -7.14
N MET A 68 4.44 -5.90 -6.15
CA MET A 68 3.27 -5.05 -6.19
C MET A 68 3.66 -3.61 -5.83
N HIS A 69 3.26 -2.66 -6.66
CA HIS A 69 3.43 -1.23 -6.41
C HIS A 69 2.11 -0.69 -5.87
N LEU A 70 2.06 -0.45 -4.55
CA LEU A 70 0.85 -0.11 -3.81
C LEU A 70 0.91 1.34 -3.34
N PHE A 71 -0.25 1.98 -3.29
CA PHE A 71 -0.39 3.35 -2.81
C PHE A 71 -1.55 3.45 -1.83
N HIS A 72 -1.28 3.98 -0.65
CA HIS A 72 -2.28 4.28 0.38
C HIS A 72 -2.45 5.78 0.52
N GLN A 73 -3.69 6.23 0.61
CA GLN A 73 -4.04 7.61 0.84
C GLN A 73 -4.89 7.72 2.10
N MET A 74 -4.45 8.52 3.05
CA MET A 74 -5.15 8.76 4.31
C MET A 74 -5.90 10.08 4.26
N THR A 75 -7.15 10.05 4.71
CA THR A 75 -8.00 11.24 4.87
C THR A 75 -8.64 11.24 6.25
N CYS A 76 -9.14 12.40 6.66
CA CYS A 76 -9.94 12.54 7.88
C CYS A 76 -11.34 13.03 7.47
N PRO A 77 -12.31 12.12 7.21
CA PRO A 77 -13.59 12.48 6.61
C PRO A 77 -14.43 13.45 7.43
N SER A 78 -14.27 13.43 8.76
CA SER A 78 -15.02 14.34 9.65
C SER A 78 -14.58 15.80 9.53
N ASN A 79 -13.34 16.04 9.10
CA ASN A 79 -12.81 17.40 8.94
C ASN A 79 -12.96 17.86 7.48
N ASN A 80 -12.30 17.16 6.56
CA ASN A 80 -12.41 17.44 5.14
C ASN A 80 -12.16 16.13 4.38
N PRO A 81 -13.21 15.49 3.84
CA PRO A 81 -13.10 14.19 3.21
C PRO A 81 -12.24 14.18 1.95
N ASP A 82 -12.08 15.34 1.31
CA ASP A 82 -11.31 15.45 0.07
C ASP A 82 -9.83 15.79 0.31
N GLN A 83 -9.45 16.10 1.56
CA GLN A 83 -8.10 16.49 1.86
C GLN A 83 -7.24 15.31 2.26
N VAL A 84 -6.13 15.14 1.54
CA VAL A 84 -5.11 14.14 1.86
C VAL A 84 -4.35 14.57 3.12
N VAL A 85 -4.29 13.68 4.09
CA VAL A 85 -3.57 13.88 5.35
C VAL A 85 -2.16 13.31 5.26
N ALA A 86 -2.03 12.13 4.69
CA ALA A 86 -0.76 11.43 4.52
C ALA A 86 -0.88 10.42 3.39
N THR A 87 0.25 10.06 2.82
CA THR A 87 0.31 8.99 1.80
C THR A 87 1.44 8.02 2.10
N ASN A 88 1.32 6.81 1.60
CA ASN A 88 2.35 5.79 1.68
C ASN A 88 2.42 5.02 0.35
N GLU A 89 3.52 5.20 -0.35
CA GLU A 89 3.81 4.46 -1.57
C GLU A 89 4.75 3.31 -1.23
N LEU A 90 4.39 2.09 -1.63
CA LEU A 90 5.09 0.87 -1.25
C LEU A 90 5.47 0.05 -2.46
N MET A 91 6.66 -0.55 -2.39
CA MET A 91 7.01 -1.71 -3.20
C MET A 91 6.98 -2.96 -2.33
N LEU A 92 6.11 -3.90 -2.68
CA LEU A 92 5.97 -5.17 -1.98
C LEU A 92 6.58 -6.29 -2.82
N LEU A 93 7.26 -7.22 -2.15
CA LEU A 93 7.91 -8.37 -2.80
C LEU A 93 7.37 -9.67 -2.21
N TYR A 94 6.92 -10.57 -3.08
CA TYR A 94 6.50 -11.92 -2.69
C TYR A 94 7.72 -12.81 -2.53
N VAL A 95 7.85 -13.46 -1.37
CA VAL A 95 9.04 -14.22 -0.97
C VAL A 95 8.65 -15.63 -0.55
N ASP A 96 9.38 -16.61 -1.08
CA ASP A 96 9.31 -17.99 -0.61
C ASP A 96 10.13 -18.09 0.69
N MET A 97 9.47 -18.45 1.79
CA MET A 97 10.12 -18.53 3.10
C MET A 97 11.01 -19.76 3.26
N MET A 98 10.89 -20.74 2.38
CA MET A 98 11.77 -21.92 2.38
C MET A 98 13.14 -21.61 1.77
N THR A 99 13.14 -20.94 0.62
CA THR A 99 14.38 -20.57 -0.09
C THR A 99 14.90 -19.21 0.32
N ARG A 100 14.06 -18.39 0.97
CA ARG A 100 14.34 -16.99 1.35
C ARG A 100 14.61 -16.10 0.15
N ARG A 101 14.01 -16.43 -0.99
CA ARG A 101 14.17 -15.71 -2.25
C ARG A 101 12.81 -15.26 -2.77
N SER A 102 12.82 -14.22 -3.61
CA SER A 102 11.61 -13.80 -4.32
C SER A 102 11.08 -14.95 -5.18
N ALA A 103 9.77 -15.03 -5.27
CA ALA A 103 9.09 -16.07 -6.02
C ALA A 103 7.86 -15.49 -6.74
N ASP A 104 7.39 -16.22 -7.74
CA ASP A 104 6.18 -15.82 -8.45
C ASP A 104 4.95 -15.97 -7.54
N MET A 105 4.10 -14.97 -7.54
CA MET A 105 2.80 -15.05 -6.88
C MET A 105 1.92 -16.11 -7.58
N PRO A 106 1.03 -16.78 -6.83
CA PRO A 106 0.09 -17.73 -7.43
C PRO A 106 -0.72 -17.08 -8.54
N ALA A 107 -1.06 -17.87 -9.58
CA ALA A 107 -1.79 -17.38 -10.75
C ALA A 107 -3.14 -16.74 -10.39
N THR A 108 -3.83 -17.26 -9.39
CA THR A 108 -5.11 -16.70 -8.90
C THR A 108 -4.93 -15.30 -8.33
N ILE A 109 -3.86 -15.09 -7.56
CA ILE A 109 -3.51 -13.77 -6.99
C ILE A 109 -3.15 -12.79 -8.10
N ARG A 110 -2.30 -13.21 -9.05
CA ARG A 110 -1.91 -12.37 -10.18
C ARG A 110 -3.11 -11.96 -11.03
N SER A 111 -4.06 -12.87 -11.23
CA SER A 111 -5.29 -12.59 -11.96
C SER A 111 -6.15 -11.54 -11.24
N THR A 112 -6.29 -11.66 -9.93
CA THR A 112 -7.03 -10.70 -9.10
C THR A 112 -6.38 -9.31 -9.17
N ILE A 113 -5.07 -9.23 -9.05
CA ILE A 113 -4.31 -7.99 -9.13
C ILE A 113 -4.49 -7.33 -10.50
N LYS A 114 -4.41 -8.11 -11.56
CA LYS A 114 -4.59 -7.61 -12.94
C LYS A 114 -5.97 -6.99 -13.13
N LYS A 115 -7.01 -7.61 -12.59
CA LYS A 115 -8.37 -7.05 -12.64
C LYS A 115 -8.48 -5.73 -11.89
N LEU A 116 -7.84 -5.64 -10.71
CA LEU A 116 -7.84 -4.40 -9.93
C LEU A 116 -7.13 -3.27 -10.68
N ILE A 117 -6.00 -3.54 -11.29
CA ILE A 117 -5.27 -2.55 -12.09
C ILE A 117 -6.12 -2.08 -13.27
N CYS A 118 -6.76 -2.98 -13.99
CA CYS A 118 -7.66 -2.63 -15.09
C CYS A 118 -8.82 -1.76 -14.64
N ASN A 119 -9.44 -2.08 -13.50
CA ASN A 119 -10.57 -1.32 -12.96
C ASN A 119 -10.18 0.08 -12.51
N GLN A 120 -8.91 0.30 -12.16
CA GLN A 120 -8.40 1.58 -11.66
C GLN A 120 -7.65 2.38 -12.73
N ASN A 121 -7.58 1.87 -13.97
CA ASN A 121 -6.76 2.43 -15.03
C ASN A 121 -7.17 3.85 -15.45
N ASP A 122 -8.47 4.20 -15.30
CA ASP A 122 -9.00 5.52 -15.64
C ASP A 122 -8.75 6.57 -14.55
N LEU A 123 -8.29 6.16 -13.37
CA LEU A 123 -8.01 7.08 -12.29
C LEU A 123 -6.68 7.79 -12.52
N PRO A 124 -6.60 9.10 -12.28
CA PRO A 124 -5.33 9.82 -12.41
C PRO A 124 -4.32 9.32 -11.39
N THR A 125 -3.05 9.28 -11.79
CA THR A 125 -1.96 8.94 -10.87
C THR A 125 -1.82 10.03 -9.81
N PRO A 126 -1.82 9.66 -8.52
CA PRO A 126 -1.62 10.65 -7.46
C PRO A 126 -0.28 11.38 -7.60
N ILE A 127 -0.27 12.66 -7.29
CA ILE A 127 0.91 13.52 -7.45
C ILE A 127 2.09 13.10 -6.57
N GLN A 128 1.81 12.38 -5.47
CA GLN A 128 2.83 11.89 -4.55
C GLN A 128 3.60 10.68 -5.09
N VAL A 129 3.05 9.99 -6.09
CA VAL A 129 3.68 8.79 -6.66
C VAL A 129 4.97 9.16 -7.39
N GLY A 130 6.04 8.43 -7.08
CA GLY A 130 7.35 8.64 -7.70
C GLY A 130 8.07 9.89 -7.24
N SER A 131 7.62 10.52 -6.15
CA SER A 131 8.28 11.73 -5.62
C SER A 131 9.66 11.43 -5.07
N THR A 132 10.58 12.35 -5.27
CA THR A 132 11.91 12.31 -4.66
C THR A 132 12.00 13.32 -3.53
N ILE A 133 12.75 12.94 -2.49
CA ILE A 133 12.99 13.82 -1.35
C ILE A 133 14.08 14.82 -1.71
N GLY A 134 13.79 16.09 -1.50
CA GLY A 134 14.72 17.18 -1.75
C GLY A 134 14.08 18.53 -1.51
N ILE A 135 14.89 19.55 -1.41
CA ILE A 135 14.38 20.92 -1.26
C ILE A 135 13.98 21.42 -2.63
N ARG A 136 12.68 21.71 -2.80
CA ARG A 136 12.15 22.27 -4.04
C ARG A 136 12.21 23.78 -3.96
N ARG A 137 12.93 24.38 -4.91
CA ARG A 137 13.11 25.83 -4.98
C ARG A 137 12.27 26.38 -6.12
N ARG A 138 11.65 27.52 -5.85
CA ARG A 138 10.86 28.25 -6.84
C ARG A 138 11.68 29.29 -7.55
#